data_9cbc877b18cadce86d16adb921ab09e8
#
_entry.id   9cbc877b18cadce86d16adb921ab09e8
#
_cell.length_a   1.000
_cell.length_b   1.000
_cell.length_c   1.000
_cell.angle_alpha   90.00
_cell.angle_beta   90.00
_cell.angle_gamma   90.00
#
_symmetry.space_group_name_H-M   'P 1'
#
loop_
_entity.id
_entity.type
_entity.pdbx_description
1 polymer ?
#
loop_
_entity_poly.entity_id
_entity_poly.type
_entity_poly.pdbx_seq_one_letter_code
_entity_poly.pdbx_strand_id
1 'polypeptide(L)'
;MKSHKYSDNQTLEKISGWAQELGFSDLAVADIESPKNLSLPIERYKNWIEQGLHGEMTYLKDTMIVRSKPDKLLKGAKRAIMVSMNYLPKDSTSDWIVKEINGLQKFEKANISVYARGKDYHRVMR
;
A
#
# COMPACT_ATOMS: atom_id res chain seq x y z
N MET A 1 15.00 3.62 33.55
CA MET A 1 14.37 2.98 32.39
C MET A 1 15.46 2.24 31.60
N LYS A 2 15.49 0.89 31.62
CA LYS A 2 16.48 0.11 30.86
C LYS A 2 16.02 0.09 29.39
N SER A 3 16.76 0.76 28.51
CA SER A 3 16.55 0.64 27.07
C SER A 3 16.93 -0.78 26.66
N HIS A 4 15.98 -1.60 26.31
CA HIS A 4 16.22 -2.88 25.64
C HIS A 4 16.75 -2.55 24.23
N LYS A 5 18.05 -2.59 24.06
CA LYS A 5 18.69 -2.59 22.75
C LYS A 5 18.43 -3.96 22.11
N TYR A 6 17.34 -4.10 21.39
CA TYR A 6 17.25 -5.17 20.39
C TYR A 6 18.23 -4.80 19.27
N SER A 7 18.96 -5.78 18.74
CA SER A 7 19.65 -5.56 17.48
C SER A 7 18.61 -5.27 16.39
N ASP A 8 18.95 -4.49 15.38
CA ASP A 8 18.02 -4.12 14.30
C ASP A 8 17.39 -5.36 13.65
N ASN A 9 18.15 -6.46 13.52
CA ASN A 9 17.66 -7.75 13.00
C ASN A 9 16.62 -8.39 13.90
N GLN A 10 16.81 -8.41 15.23
CA GLN A 10 15.83 -9.01 16.15
C GLN A 10 14.52 -8.23 16.17
N THR A 11 14.58 -6.91 16.01
CA THR A 11 13.40 -6.07 15.90
C THR A 11 12.63 -6.38 14.61
N LEU A 12 13.34 -6.50 13.50
CA LEU A 12 12.74 -6.82 12.20
C LEU A 12 12.09 -8.21 12.20
N GLU A 13 12.76 -9.23 12.76
CA GLU A 13 12.21 -10.58 12.89
C GLU A 13 10.89 -10.60 13.68
N LYS A 14 10.83 -9.87 14.80
CA LYS A 14 9.60 -9.76 15.59
C LYS A 14 8.47 -9.10 14.83
N ILE A 15 8.75 -7.97 14.17
CA ILE A 15 7.74 -7.26 13.39
C ILE A 15 7.25 -8.13 12.23
N SER A 16 8.15 -8.87 11.57
CA SER A 16 7.80 -9.81 10.51
C SER A 16 6.92 -10.96 11.03
N GLY A 17 7.23 -11.51 12.20
CA GLY A 17 6.39 -12.52 12.84
C GLY A 17 4.97 -12.00 13.12
N TRP A 18 4.85 -10.83 13.72
CA TRP A 18 3.54 -10.21 13.96
C TRP A 18 2.78 -9.90 12.68
N ALA A 19 3.47 -9.45 11.63
CA ALA A 19 2.84 -9.21 10.33
C ALA A 19 2.25 -10.49 9.75
N GLN A 20 2.97 -11.61 9.82
CA GLN A 20 2.48 -12.92 9.37
C GLN A 20 1.29 -13.41 10.20
N GLU A 21 1.34 -13.28 11.53
CA GLU A 21 0.23 -13.63 12.43
C GLU A 21 -1.04 -12.82 12.10
N LEU A 22 -0.88 -11.55 11.71
CA LEU A 22 -1.98 -10.68 11.29
C LEU A 22 -2.47 -10.97 9.85
N GLY A 23 -1.81 -11.87 9.12
CA GLY A 23 -2.21 -12.29 7.78
C GLY A 23 -1.61 -11.44 6.64
N PHE A 24 -0.59 -10.63 6.91
CA PHE A 24 0.17 -9.97 5.86
C PHE A 24 1.07 -10.97 5.14
N SER A 25 1.13 -10.86 3.83
CA SER A 25 1.93 -11.75 2.97
C SER A 25 3.37 -11.32 2.86
N ASP A 26 3.65 -10.03 3.05
CA ASP A 26 4.99 -9.49 2.92
C ASP A 26 5.18 -8.23 3.78
N LEU A 27 6.43 -7.94 4.14
CA LEU A 27 6.83 -6.78 4.92
C LEU A 27 8.18 -6.24 4.42
N ALA A 28 8.26 -4.94 4.28
CA ALA A 28 9.49 -4.22 4.00
C ALA A 28 9.62 -2.96 4.87
N VAL A 29 10.86 -2.53 5.12
CA VAL A 29 11.16 -1.28 5.83
C VAL A 29 11.81 -0.30 4.89
N ALA A 30 11.17 0.85 4.69
CA ALA A 30 11.69 1.94 3.86
C ALA A 30 12.33 3.03 4.71
N ASP A 31 13.46 3.56 4.25
CA ASP A 31 14.06 4.77 4.78
C ASP A 31 13.31 5.99 4.27
N ILE A 32 12.77 6.81 5.19
CA ILE A 32 12.05 8.03 4.85
C ILE A 32 12.81 9.31 5.21
N GLU A 33 13.91 9.20 5.96
CA GLU A 33 14.78 10.34 6.29
C GLU A 33 15.65 10.74 5.11
N SER A 34 16.19 9.75 4.39
CA SER A 34 17.03 9.94 3.21
C SER A 34 16.59 9.03 2.06
N PRO A 35 15.40 9.23 1.52
CA PRO A 35 14.84 8.33 0.53
C PRO A 35 15.64 8.41 -0.77
N LYS A 36 16.33 7.32 -1.09
CA LYS A 36 17.02 7.18 -2.39
C LYS A 36 15.97 7.02 -3.48
N ASN A 37 16.15 7.75 -4.59
CA ASN A 37 15.34 7.59 -5.81
C ASN A 37 13.86 8.03 -5.74
N LEU A 38 13.47 8.90 -4.81
CA LEU A 38 12.10 9.45 -4.78
C LEU A 38 11.88 10.65 -5.71
N SER A 39 12.93 11.28 -6.24
CA SER A 39 12.81 12.48 -7.09
C SER A 39 11.92 12.22 -8.32
N LEU A 40 12.20 11.16 -9.06
CA LEU A 40 11.43 10.81 -10.26
C LEU A 40 9.97 10.42 -9.98
N PRO A 41 9.65 9.56 -8.98
CA PRO A 41 8.27 9.32 -8.58
C PRO A 41 7.51 10.58 -8.17
N ILE A 42 8.14 11.48 -7.41
CA ILE A 42 7.52 12.74 -6.98
C ILE A 42 7.24 13.66 -8.18
N GLU A 43 8.19 13.77 -9.11
CA GLU A 43 8.01 14.54 -10.34
C GLU A 43 6.85 13.99 -11.19
N ARG A 44 6.80 12.68 -11.40
CA ARG A 44 5.71 12.02 -12.11
C ARG A 44 4.36 12.25 -11.45
N TYR A 45 4.32 12.18 -10.11
CA TYR A 45 3.11 12.46 -9.34
C TYR A 45 2.63 13.90 -9.51
N LYS A 46 3.54 14.87 -9.47
CA LYS A 46 3.25 16.27 -9.74
C LYS A 46 2.64 16.47 -11.14
N ASN A 47 3.33 15.96 -12.15
CA ASN A 47 2.88 16.07 -13.54
C ASN A 47 1.51 15.42 -13.73
N TRP A 48 1.25 14.29 -13.09
CA TRP A 48 -0.04 13.61 -13.12
C TRP A 48 -1.16 14.45 -12.50
N ILE A 49 -0.89 15.11 -11.37
CA ILE A 49 -1.84 16.05 -10.73
C ILE A 49 -2.06 17.29 -11.62
N GLU A 50 -1.00 17.89 -12.16
CA GLU A 50 -1.07 19.09 -13.01
C GLU A 50 -1.87 18.86 -14.29
N GLN A 51 -1.81 17.65 -14.85
CA GLN A 51 -2.61 17.23 -15.99
C GLN A 51 -4.08 16.91 -15.65
N GLY A 52 -4.48 17.01 -14.39
CA GLY A 52 -5.84 16.70 -13.96
C GLY A 52 -6.23 15.22 -14.01
N LEU A 53 -5.24 14.32 -14.19
CA LEU A 53 -5.48 12.88 -14.33
C LEU A 53 -6.00 12.20 -13.06
N HIS A 54 -5.98 12.91 -11.93
CA HIS A 54 -6.57 12.47 -10.67
C HIS A 54 -8.12 12.57 -10.66
N GLY A 55 -8.72 13.20 -11.67
CA GLY A 55 -10.16 13.35 -11.77
C GLY A 55 -10.75 14.05 -10.53
N GLU A 56 -11.80 13.47 -9.96
CA GLU A 56 -12.48 13.99 -8.76
C GLU A 56 -11.77 13.64 -7.44
N MET A 57 -10.65 12.93 -7.47
CA MET A 57 -9.88 12.57 -6.26
C MET A 57 -9.03 13.74 -5.77
N THR A 58 -9.68 14.85 -5.40
CA THR A 58 -9.04 16.11 -4.98
C THR A 58 -8.09 15.91 -3.79
N TYR A 59 -8.39 14.98 -2.90
CA TYR A 59 -7.54 14.64 -1.76
C TYR A 59 -6.11 14.24 -2.16
N LEU A 60 -5.90 13.75 -3.37
CA LEU A 60 -4.57 13.43 -3.89
C LEU A 60 -3.76 14.70 -4.12
N LYS A 61 -4.37 15.76 -4.65
CA LYS A 61 -3.77 17.08 -4.79
C LYS A 61 -3.49 17.71 -3.42
N ASP A 62 -4.47 17.69 -2.53
CA ASP A 62 -4.39 18.33 -1.20
C ASP A 62 -3.33 17.69 -0.31
N THR A 63 -3.12 16.37 -0.44
CA THR A 63 -2.13 15.62 0.33
C THR A 63 -0.78 15.44 -0.36
N MET A 64 -0.53 16.11 -1.50
CA MET A 64 0.68 15.96 -2.30
C MET A 64 1.96 16.21 -1.49
N ILE A 65 1.96 17.25 -0.62
CA ILE A 65 3.13 17.59 0.20
C ILE A 65 3.47 16.46 1.18
N VAL A 66 2.46 15.92 1.85
CA VAL A 66 2.62 14.83 2.84
C VAL A 66 3.08 13.54 2.15
N ARG A 67 2.52 13.25 0.98
CA ARG A 67 2.91 12.07 0.16
C ARG A 67 4.35 12.19 -0.35
N SER A 68 4.78 13.39 -0.70
CA SER A 68 6.15 13.65 -1.17
C SER A 68 7.18 13.74 -0.04
N LYS A 69 6.71 14.02 1.19
CA LYS A 69 7.55 14.20 2.39
C LYS A 69 6.91 13.49 3.57
N PRO A 70 7.06 12.17 3.69
CA PRO A 70 6.43 11.38 4.76
C PRO A 70 6.80 11.82 6.19
N ASP A 71 7.96 12.47 6.38
CA ASP A 71 8.38 13.09 7.64
C ASP A 71 7.42 14.16 8.14
N LYS A 72 6.62 14.75 7.23
CA LYS A 72 5.58 15.72 7.56
C LYS A 72 4.33 15.07 8.19
N LEU A 73 4.11 13.79 7.94
CA LEU A 73 2.99 13.05 8.52
C LEU A 73 3.25 12.77 10.01
N LEU A 74 4.46 12.39 10.36
CA LEU A 74 4.87 12.11 11.73
C LEU A 74 6.26 12.70 11.98
N LYS A 75 6.31 13.75 12.79
CA LYS A 75 7.57 14.45 13.12
C LYS A 75 8.58 13.48 13.74
N GLY A 76 9.78 13.42 13.17
CA GLY A 76 10.86 12.56 13.63
C GLY A 76 10.76 11.11 13.16
N ALA A 77 9.81 10.76 12.31
CA ALA A 77 9.78 9.45 11.68
C ALA A 77 10.99 9.27 10.75
N LYS A 78 11.65 8.12 10.87
CA LYS A 78 12.85 7.78 10.09
C LYS A 78 12.63 6.58 9.18
N ARG A 79 11.67 5.76 9.51
CA ARG A 79 11.36 4.51 8.80
C ARG A 79 9.86 4.37 8.61
N ALA A 80 9.48 3.79 7.49
CA ALA A 80 8.11 3.36 7.22
C ALA A 80 8.10 1.84 7.08
N ILE A 81 7.17 1.19 7.77
CA ILE A 81 6.91 -0.24 7.62
C ILE A 81 5.83 -0.36 6.56
N MET A 82 6.19 -1.04 5.47
CA MET A 82 5.28 -1.33 4.36
C MET A 82 4.85 -2.78 4.49
N VAL A 83 3.56 -3.03 4.38
CA VAL A 83 3.01 -4.39 4.40
C VAL A 83 2.13 -4.63 3.19
N SER A 84 2.08 -5.87 2.72
CA SER A 84 1.16 -6.29 1.66
C SER A 84 0.21 -7.36 2.17
N MET A 85 -1.03 -7.31 1.70
CA MET A 85 -2.04 -8.30 2.01
C MET A 85 -2.71 -8.75 0.72
N ASN A 86 -2.83 -10.07 0.54
CA ASN A 86 -3.53 -10.60 -0.60
C ASN A 86 -5.05 -10.42 -0.43
N TYR A 87 -5.69 -9.82 -1.41
CA TYR A 87 -7.15 -9.63 -1.45
C TYR A 87 -7.88 -10.61 -2.38
N LEU A 88 -7.13 -11.52 -3.02
CA LEU A 88 -7.75 -12.56 -3.85
C LEU A 88 -8.51 -13.55 -2.96
N PRO A 89 -9.78 -13.90 -3.27
CA PRO A 89 -10.53 -14.89 -2.52
C PRO A 89 -9.78 -16.23 -2.42
N LYS A 90 -9.86 -16.88 -1.26
CA LYS A 90 -9.14 -18.14 -0.97
C LYS A 90 -9.54 -19.29 -1.88
N ASP A 91 -10.77 -19.27 -2.39
CA ASP A 91 -11.35 -20.24 -3.31
C ASP A 91 -11.09 -19.91 -4.78
N SER A 92 -10.26 -18.90 -5.06
CA SER A 92 -9.90 -18.54 -6.41
C SER A 92 -9.12 -19.68 -7.09
N THR A 93 -9.58 -20.07 -8.26
CA THR A 93 -8.95 -21.11 -9.07
C THR A 93 -7.75 -20.54 -9.84
N SER A 94 -6.83 -21.39 -10.31
CA SER A 94 -5.64 -20.96 -11.05
C SER A 94 -5.94 -20.18 -12.33
N ASP A 95 -7.14 -20.32 -12.86
CA ASP A 95 -7.65 -19.65 -14.08
C ASP A 95 -8.46 -18.37 -13.79
N TRP A 96 -8.39 -17.84 -12.57
CA TRP A 96 -9.19 -16.67 -12.16
C TRP A 96 -8.98 -15.45 -13.07
N ILE A 97 -7.74 -15.21 -13.54
CA ILE A 97 -7.43 -14.11 -14.46
C ILE A 97 -8.22 -14.26 -15.77
N VAL A 98 -8.23 -15.46 -16.33
CA VAL A 98 -8.94 -15.75 -17.58
C VAL A 98 -10.46 -15.56 -17.40
N LYS A 99 -10.99 -15.99 -16.26
CA LYS A 99 -12.41 -15.78 -15.90
C LYS A 99 -12.77 -14.30 -15.79
N GLU A 100 -11.90 -13.49 -15.16
CA GLU A 100 -12.10 -12.04 -15.06
C GLU A 100 -12.06 -11.37 -16.44
N ILE A 101 -11.06 -11.70 -17.28
CA ILE A 101 -10.95 -11.14 -18.64
C ILE A 101 -12.19 -11.52 -19.49
N ASN A 102 -12.63 -12.78 -19.44
CA ASN A 102 -13.84 -13.22 -20.13
C ASN A 102 -15.11 -12.52 -19.59
N GLY A 103 -15.11 -12.20 -18.28
CA GLY A 103 -16.18 -11.41 -17.65
C GLY A 103 -16.26 -9.99 -18.21
N LEU A 104 -15.12 -9.33 -18.45
CA LEU A 104 -15.06 -7.97 -19.01
C LEU A 104 -15.66 -7.87 -20.42
N GLN A 105 -15.66 -8.97 -21.17
CA GLN A 105 -16.23 -9.02 -22.53
C GLN A 105 -17.76 -9.19 -22.55
N LYS A 106 -18.39 -9.42 -21.40
CA LYS A 106 -19.83 -9.61 -21.28
C LYS A 106 -20.51 -8.29 -20.92
N PHE A 107 -21.11 -7.63 -21.89
CA PHE A 107 -21.79 -6.34 -21.71
C PHE A 107 -23.01 -6.38 -20.76
N GLU A 108 -23.51 -7.56 -20.44
CA GLU A 108 -24.71 -7.75 -19.60
C GLU A 108 -24.43 -7.74 -18.08
N LYS A 109 -23.15 -7.72 -17.67
CA LYS A 109 -22.77 -7.80 -16.25
C LYS A 109 -21.88 -6.65 -15.87
N ALA A 110 -22.22 -5.99 -14.76
CA ALA A 110 -21.31 -5.04 -14.13
C ALA A 110 -20.05 -5.76 -13.62
N ASN A 111 -18.88 -5.23 -13.96
CA ASN A 111 -17.61 -5.75 -13.50
C ASN A 111 -17.10 -4.89 -12.33
N ILE A 112 -16.89 -5.52 -11.19
CA ILE A 112 -16.34 -4.89 -9.99
C ILE A 112 -14.90 -5.40 -9.82
N SER A 113 -13.96 -4.48 -9.64
CA SER A 113 -12.56 -4.84 -9.38
C SER A 113 -12.43 -5.79 -8.19
N VAL A 114 -11.56 -6.78 -8.31
CA VAL A 114 -11.41 -7.84 -7.29
C VAL A 114 -11.11 -7.26 -5.91
N TYR A 115 -10.28 -6.22 -5.82
CA TYR A 115 -9.95 -5.57 -4.55
C TYR A 115 -11.17 -4.92 -3.84
N ALA A 116 -12.20 -4.57 -4.59
CA ALA A 116 -13.42 -3.94 -4.07
C ALA A 116 -14.51 -4.96 -3.69
N ARG A 117 -14.26 -6.25 -3.93
CA ARG A 117 -15.16 -7.34 -3.56
C ARG A 117 -14.92 -7.76 -2.12
N GLY A 118 -15.96 -8.05 -1.37
CA GLY A 118 -15.87 -8.57 0.00
C GLY A 118 -15.82 -7.48 1.06
N LYS A 119 -14.92 -7.62 2.02
CA LYS A 119 -14.81 -6.68 3.16
C LYS A 119 -14.04 -5.42 2.76
N ASP A 120 -14.50 -4.27 3.27
CA ASP A 120 -13.78 -3.02 3.17
C ASP A 120 -12.38 -3.17 3.82
N TYR A 121 -11.33 -2.95 3.04
CA TYR A 121 -9.95 -3.11 3.50
C TYR A 121 -9.59 -2.16 4.66
N HIS A 122 -10.23 -0.98 4.75
CA HIS A 122 -10.03 -0.09 5.90
C HIS A 122 -10.47 -0.73 7.23
N ARG A 123 -11.45 -1.62 7.19
CA ARG A 123 -11.88 -2.38 8.38
C ARG A 123 -10.98 -3.59 8.66
N VAL A 124 -10.38 -4.14 7.62
CA VAL A 124 -9.46 -5.28 7.76
C VAL A 124 -8.12 -4.83 8.35
N MET A 125 -7.68 -3.61 8.02
CA MET A 125 -6.39 -3.04 8.44
C MET A 125 -6.43 -2.36 9.81
N ARG A 126 -7.58 -2.27 10.47
CA ARG A 126 -7.76 -1.73 11.84
C ARG A 126 -7.73 -2.80 12.91
#